data_8538834fc7bb2a9f48b2ab5ac5a54bfd
#
_entry.id   8538834fc7bb2a9f48b2ab5ac5a54bfd
#
_cell.length_a   1.000
_cell.length_b   1.000
_cell.length_c   1.000
_cell.angle_alpha   90.00
_cell.angle_beta   90.00
_cell.angle_gamma   90.00
#
_symmetry.space_group_name_H-M   'P 1'
#
loop_
_entity.id
_entity.type
_entity.pdbx_description
1 polymer ?
#
loop_
_entity_poly.entity_id
_entity_poly.type
_entity_poly.pdbx_seq_one_letter_code
_entity_poly.pdbx_strand_id
1 'polypeptide(L)'
;MKYILLTFLLLTSLAQANLGTYKNGKFIYPDTDKPYTGNIDIINEDWGKDAVEFNKDYVDGVLHGAEKVFYRSGKLKSVGYFNKGLIDGTTTLYYEDG
;
A
#
# COMPACT_ATOMS: atom_id res chain seq x y z
N MET A 1 -8.61 -9.66 -8.60
CA MET A 1 -8.42 -8.36 -7.98
C MET A 1 -7.20 -7.68 -8.55
N LYS A 2 -7.31 -6.43 -8.92
CA LYS A 2 -6.22 -5.71 -9.54
C LYS A 2 -5.72 -4.59 -8.68
N TYR A 3 -4.43 -4.35 -8.75
CA TYR A 3 -3.80 -3.23 -8.05
C TYR A 3 -3.09 -2.37 -9.07
N ILE A 4 -3.28 -1.08 -8.96
CA ILE A 4 -2.63 -0.13 -9.85
C ILE A 4 -1.13 -0.25 -9.77
N LEU A 5 -0.64 -0.50 -8.59
CA LEU A 5 0.79 -0.60 -8.37
C LEU A 5 1.48 -1.56 -9.31
N LEU A 6 0.78 -2.53 -9.79
CA LEU A 6 1.42 -3.57 -10.55
C LEU A 6 1.73 -3.22 -11.96
N THR A 7 1.36 -2.25 -12.41
CA THR A 7 1.61 -2.16 -13.77
C THR A 7 2.19 -0.93 -14.28
N PHE A 8 1.96 -1.46 -14.42
CA PHE A 8 2.21 -0.94 -15.25
C PHE A 8 2.27 -0.26 -15.87
N LEU A 9 2.22 -0.21 -15.72
CA LEU A 9 2.19 0.31 -16.24
C LEU A 9 2.04 0.87 -17.11
N LEU A 10 1.68 0.94 -17.22
CA LEU A 10 1.39 1.27 -18.12
C LEU A 10 1.05 2.09 -18.55
N LEU A 11 0.95 2.13 -18.21
CA LEU A 11 0.53 2.69 -18.86
C LEU A 11 0.06 3.75 -18.97
N THR A 12 0.01 3.75 -18.79
CA THR A 12 -0.95 4.68 -19.18
C THR A 12 -1.34 5.65 -18.13
N SER A 13 -1.60 5.22 -16.95
CA SER A 13 -2.01 6.11 -15.90
C SER A 13 -0.81 6.79 -15.29
N LEU A 14 -0.83 8.10 -15.23
CA LEU A 14 0.24 8.82 -14.60
C LEU A 14 0.31 8.52 -13.12
N ALA A 15 -0.83 8.30 -12.49
CA ALA A 15 -0.84 7.97 -11.07
C ALA A 15 -0.08 6.68 -10.81
N GLN A 16 -0.24 5.70 -11.69
CA GLN A 16 0.48 4.45 -11.54
C GLN A 16 1.97 4.64 -11.68
N ALA A 17 2.36 5.49 -12.62
CA ALA A 17 3.78 5.73 -12.85
C ALA A 17 4.45 6.34 -11.62
N ASN A 18 3.67 7.01 -10.78
CA ASN A 18 4.21 7.71 -9.64
C ASN A 18 4.18 6.92 -8.35
N LEU A 19 3.73 5.66 -8.38
CA LEU A 19 3.61 4.89 -7.15
C LEU A 19 4.92 4.28 -6.68
N GLY A 20 5.88 4.14 -7.55
CA GLY A 20 7.14 3.52 -7.17
C GLY A 20 7.15 2.02 -7.43
N THR A 21 8.25 1.39 -7.13
CA THR A 21 8.45 -0.04 -7.37
C THR A 21 9.31 -0.63 -6.27
N TYR A 22 9.36 -1.97 -6.22
CA TYR A 22 10.27 -2.67 -5.32
C TYR A 22 11.57 -3.00 -6.05
N LYS A 23 12.67 -2.85 -5.33
CA LYS A 23 13.99 -3.21 -5.83
C LYS A 23 14.84 -3.66 -4.65
N ASN A 24 15.40 -4.86 -4.76
CA ASN A 24 16.22 -5.43 -3.69
C ASN A 24 15.48 -5.45 -2.35
N GLY A 25 14.19 -5.75 -2.40
CA GLY A 25 13.38 -5.85 -1.19
C GLY A 25 12.92 -4.53 -0.60
N LYS A 26 13.19 -3.42 -1.29
CA LYS A 26 12.79 -2.10 -0.79
C LYS A 26 11.87 -1.40 -1.78
N PHE A 27 10.91 -0.66 -1.23
CA PHE A 27 10.04 0.18 -2.03
C PHE A 27 10.77 1.48 -2.36
N ILE A 28 10.80 1.83 -3.63
CA ILE A 28 11.66 2.87 -4.17
C ILE A 28 10.82 4.01 -4.73
N TYR A 29 11.27 5.25 -4.54
CA TYR A 29 10.65 6.41 -5.19
C TYR A 29 10.65 6.24 -6.70
N PRO A 30 9.61 6.74 -7.40
CA PRO A 30 9.58 6.68 -8.86
C PRO A 30 10.80 7.36 -9.45
N ASP A 31 11.34 6.75 -10.52
CA ASP A 31 12.44 7.33 -11.30
C ASP A 31 13.71 7.59 -10.50
N THR A 32 13.86 6.90 -9.39
CA THR A 32 15.07 7.00 -8.58
C THR A 32 15.46 5.62 -8.09
N ASP A 33 16.60 5.54 -7.42
CA ASP A 33 16.98 4.34 -6.68
C ASP A 33 16.87 4.57 -5.18
N LYS A 34 16.19 5.63 -4.78
CA LYS A 34 16.12 5.98 -3.36
C LYS A 34 14.98 5.27 -2.67
N PRO A 35 15.22 4.63 -1.53
CA PRO A 35 14.16 4.00 -0.75
C PRO A 35 13.13 5.01 -0.31
N TYR A 36 11.88 4.59 -0.31
CA TYR A 36 10.76 5.46 0.03
C TYR A 36 10.54 5.52 1.54
N THR A 37 10.30 6.72 2.03
CA THR A 37 9.83 6.93 3.40
C THR A 37 8.55 7.74 3.33
N GLY A 38 7.49 7.23 3.91
CA GLY A 38 6.21 7.91 3.92
C GLY A 38 5.05 6.95 3.89
N ASN A 39 3.86 7.50 3.75
CA ASN A 39 2.61 6.76 3.70
C ASN A 39 2.13 6.69 2.27
N ILE A 40 1.56 5.55 1.89
CA ILE A 40 1.06 5.38 0.53
C ILE A 40 -0.27 4.64 0.54
N ASP A 41 -1.19 5.09 -0.32
CA ASP A 41 -2.44 4.40 -0.59
C ASP A 41 -2.28 3.52 -1.82
N ILE A 42 -2.79 2.31 -1.74
CA ILE A 42 -2.85 1.41 -2.89
C ILE A 42 -4.32 1.27 -3.28
N ILE A 43 -4.60 1.64 -4.52
CA ILE A 43 -5.97 1.72 -5.03
C ILE A 43 -6.33 0.41 -5.73
N ASN A 44 -7.53 -0.06 -5.47
CA ASN A 44 -8.10 -1.17 -6.22
C ASN A 44 -9.09 -0.62 -7.23
N GLU A 45 -8.70 -0.59 -8.50
CA GLU A 45 -9.52 0.00 -9.54
C GLU A 45 -10.83 -0.73 -9.76
N ASP A 46 -10.88 -2.01 -9.45
CA ASP A 46 -12.12 -2.78 -9.63
C ASP A 46 -13.20 -2.32 -8.66
N TRP A 47 -12.81 -1.68 -7.57
CA TRP A 47 -13.76 -1.18 -6.57
C TRP A 47 -14.26 0.21 -6.89
N GLY A 48 -13.56 0.93 -7.74
CA GLY A 48 -13.88 2.27 -8.10
C GLY A 48 -12.65 3.14 -8.22
N LYS A 49 -12.85 4.32 -8.80
CA LYS A 49 -11.78 5.30 -8.89
C LYS A 49 -11.43 5.73 -7.47
N ASP A 50 -10.24 5.79 -7.11
CA ASP A 50 -9.77 6.25 -5.80
C ASP A 50 -10.16 5.35 -4.63
N ALA A 51 -10.58 4.13 -4.88
CA ALA A 51 -10.96 3.21 -3.81
C ALA A 51 -9.71 2.59 -3.19
N VAL A 52 -9.39 2.99 -1.98
CA VAL A 52 -8.20 2.51 -1.29
C VAL A 52 -8.43 1.11 -0.75
N GLU A 53 -7.55 0.19 -1.07
CA GLU A 53 -7.57 -1.14 -0.47
C GLU A 53 -6.53 -1.29 0.62
N PHE A 54 -5.36 -0.71 0.42
CA PHE A 54 -4.30 -0.76 1.43
C PHE A 54 -3.77 0.64 1.69
N ASN A 55 -3.37 0.86 2.94
CA ASN A 55 -2.60 2.05 3.30
C ASN A 55 -1.40 1.57 4.10
N LYS A 56 -0.22 1.94 3.69
CA LYS A 56 1.01 1.40 4.24
C LYS A 56 2.00 2.49 4.57
N ASP A 57 2.70 2.30 5.67
CA ASP A 57 3.80 3.18 6.07
C ASP A 57 5.12 2.52 5.78
N TYR A 58 6.02 3.28 5.18
CA TYR A 58 7.37 2.82 4.87
C TYR A 58 8.39 3.73 5.51
N VAL A 59 9.49 3.14 5.95
CA VAL A 59 10.68 3.87 6.35
C VAL A 59 11.84 3.25 5.61
N ASP A 60 12.55 4.05 4.85
CA ASP A 60 13.71 3.59 4.10
C ASP A 60 13.39 2.38 3.22
N GLY A 61 12.21 2.41 2.62
CA GLY A 61 11.75 1.37 1.69
C GLY A 61 11.19 0.11 2.34
N VAL A 62 11.10 0.08 3.66
CA VAL A 62 10.67 -1.10 4.40
C VAL A 62 9.42 -0.76 5.19
N LEU A 63 8.47 -1.69 5.25
CA LEU A 63 7.27 -1.49 6.06
C LEU A 63 7.67 -1.23 7.51
N HIS A 64 7.21 -0.10 8.05
CA HIS A 64 7.52 0.27 9.42
C HIS A 64 6.42 1.20 9.90
N GLY A 65 5.57 0.71 10.77
CA GLY A 65 4.40 1.41 11.21
C GLY A 65 3.14 0.64 10.86
N ALA A 66 2.04 1.33 10.65
CA ALA A 66 0.76 0.69 10.43
C ALA A 66 0.56 0.26 8.98
N GLU A 67 -0.05 -0.91 8.81
CA GLU A 67 -0.61 -1.32 7.53
C GLU A 67 -2.11 -1.47 7.73
N LYS A 68 -2.89 -0.72 6.98
CA LYS A 68 -4.34 -0.76 7.04
C LYS A 68 -4.88 -1.41 5.78
N VAL A 69 -5.90 -2.24 5.97
CA VAL A 69 -6.60 -2.88 4.85
C VAL A 69 -8.06 -2.47 4.97
N PHE A 70 -8.67 -2.16 3.83
CA PHE A 70 -10.05 -1.68 3.82
C PHE A 70 -10.94 -2.64 3.05
N TYR A 71 -12.21 -2.69 3.44
CA TYR A 71 -13.23 -3.33 2.64
C TYR A 71 -13.57 -2.44 1.44
N ARG A 72 -14.21 -3.03 0.46
CA ARG A 72 -14.66 -2.27 -0.71
C ARG A 72 -15.55 -1.10 -0.31
N SER A 73 -16.29 -1.23 0.79
CA SER A 73 -17.16 -0.17 1.28
C SER A 73 -16.40 1.03 1.81
N GLY A 74 -15.10 0.90 2.02
CA GLY A 74 -14.30 1.96 2.62
C GLY A 74 -14.11 1.79 4.13
N LYS A 75 -14.78 0.80 4.73
CA LYS A 75 -14.59 0.56 6.15
C LYS A 75 -13.29 -0.18 6.41
N LEU A 76 -12.69 0.07 7.54
CA LEU A 76 -11.45 -0.57 7.93
C LEU A 76 -11.67 -2.07 8.13
N LYS A 77 -10.86 -2.89 7.47
CA LYS A 77 -10.92 -4.34 7.59
C LYS A 77 -9.91 -4.85 8.61
N SER A 78 -8.72 -4.31 8.58
CA SER A 78 -7.69 -4.73 9.52
C SER A 78 -6.64 -3.65 9.68
N VAL A 79 -5.95 -3.72 10.80
CA VAL A 79 -4.76 -2.91 11.01
C VAL A 79 -3.72 -3.76 11.73
N GLY A 80 -2.53 -3.74 11.20
CA GLY A 80 -1.38 -4.41 11.79
C GLY A 80 -0.22 -3.45 11.84
N TYR A 81 0.81 -3.85 12.56
CA TYR A 81 1.98 -3.01 12.74
C TYR A 81 3.23 -3.77 12.36
N PHE A 82 4.16 -3.04 11.78
CA PHE A 82 5.42 -3.62 11.32
C PHE A 82 6.59 -2.85 11.91
N ASN A 83 7.64 -3.57 12.18
CA ASN A 83 8.91 -3.00 12.61
C ASN A 83 9.98 -3.58 11.71
N LYS A 84 10.58 -2.73 10.88
CA LYS A 84 11.64 -3.12 9.96
C LYS A 84 11.23 -4.31 9.09
N GLY A 85 10.01 -4.29 8.61
CA GLY A 85 9.49 -5.29 7.69
C GLY A 85 8.88 -6.52 8.34
N LEU A 86 8.95 -6.63 9.66
CA LEU A 86 8.42 -7.78 10.38
C LEU A 86 7.19 -7.38 11.18
N ILE A 87 6.22 -8.28 11.24
CA ILE A 87 5.02 -8.04 12.05
C ILE A 87 5.43 -7.84 13.50
N ASP A 88 4.87 -6.80 14.10
CA ASP A 88 5.19 -6.43 15.48
C ASP A 88 3.90 -6.17 16.22
N GLY A 89 3.58 -7.04 17.18
CA GLY A 89 2.40 -6.87 17.99
C GLY A 89 1.16 -7.50 17.38
N THR A 90 0.02 -6.95 17.73
CA THR A 90 -1.29 -7.51 17.41
C THR A 90 -1.81 -6.96 16.11
N THR A 91 -2.43 -7.83 15.30
CA THR A 91 -3.21 -7.42 14.15
C THR A 91 -4.67 -7.50 14.53
N THR A 92 -5.41 -6.43 14.30
CA THR A 92 -6.82 -6.36 14.64
C THR A 92 -7.65 -6.49 13.37
N LEU A 93 -8.67 -7.33 13.43
CA LEU A 93 -9.60 -7.53 12.32
C LEU A 93 -10.96 -6.99 12.72
N TYR A 94 -11.66 -6.40 11.75
CA TYR A 94 -12.98 -5.80 11.98
C TYR A 94 -13.98 -6.41 11.03
N TYR A 95 -15.21 -6.60 11.51
CA TYR A 95 -16.29 -7.01 10.63
C TYR A 95 -16.81 -5.80 9.86
N GLU A 96 -17.21 -6.04 8.63
CA GLU A 96 -17.68 -4.94 7.79
C GLU A 96 -18.98 -4.35 8.30
N ASP A 97 -19.82 -5.17 8.88
CA ASP A 97 -21.12 -4.76 9.39
C ASP A 97 -21.11 -4.40 10.88
N GLY A 98 -19.95 -4.41 11.46
CA GLY A 98 -19.80 -4.18 12.91
C GLY A 98 -19.39 -2.79 13.30
#